data_f800ebfe9f7dd1ab20d779a9e98fbc16
#
_entry.id   f800ebfe9f7dd1ab20d779a9e98fbc16
#
_cell.length_a   1.000
_cell.length_b   1.000
_cell.length_c   1.000
_cell.angle_alpha   90.00
_cell.angle_beta   90.00
_cell.angle_gamma   90.00
#
_symmetry.space_group_name_H-M   'P 1'
#
loop_
_entity.id
_entity.type
_entity.pdbx_description
1 polymer ?
#
loop_
_entity_poly.entity_id
_entity_poly.type
_entity_poly.pdbx_seq_one_letter_code
_entity_poly.pdbx_strand_id
1 'polypeptide(L)'
;MEIRKSIAILLMVFLGSIGFISCGRVQVGWFLITGNWYYLEGRYQKAQMAYLKALELKKYEEWVHYNLGNVYYALGERRAALEEWDRAQGAEDSRLRFNVLFNKGVLALEEENWKEGEKLFIQALELDPTSYSAKVNLEYATRKIASAETQGAKLQGSPKPQKLDEEGERLLHYIRQKESKRWIASDRLAVEELAGDW
;
A
#
# COMPACT_ATOMS: atom_id res chain seq x y z
N MET A 1 -23.18 37.95 -39.13
CA MET A 1 -23.84 36.65 -38.79
C MET A 1 -22.84 35.52 -38.71
N GLU A 2 -21.82 35.47 -39.56
CA GLU A 2 -20.76 34.47 -39.60
C GLU A 2 -19.88 34.41 -38.34
N ILE A 3 -19.43 35.57 -37.80
CA ILE A 3 -18.56 35.63 -36.60
C ILE A 3 -19.25 35.01 -35.37
N ARG A 4 -20.55 35.19 -35.21
CA ARG A 4 -21.31 34.60 -34.11
C ARG A 4 -21.41 33.08 -34.20
N LYS A 5 -21.49 32.54 -35.41
CA LYS A 5 -21.47 31.09 -35.66
C LYS A 5 -20.11 30.49 -35.36
N SER A 6 -19.03 31.17 -35.76
CA SER A 6 -17.66 30.73 -35.47
C SER A 6 -17.34 30.73 -33.99
N ILE A 7 -17.80 31.74 -33.24
CA ILE A 7 -17.64 31.78 -31.76
C ILE A 7 -18.45 30.67 -31.11
N ALA A 8 -19.66 30.37 -31.55
CA ALA A 8 -20.48 29.29 -30.99
C ALA A 8 -19.86 27.91 -31.22
N ILE A 9 -19.24 27.69 -32.42
CA ILE A 9 -18.54 26.44 -32.72
C ILE A 9 -17.29 26.30 -31.85
N LEU A 10 -16.49 27.38 -31.69
CA LEU A 10 -15.32 27.38 -30.81
C LEU A 10 -15.70 27.08 -29.32
N LEU A 11 -16.79 27.68 -28.84
CA LEU A 11 -17.30 27.40 -27.49
C LEU A 11 -17.78 25.95 -27.33
N MET A 12 -18.46 25.38 -28.34
CA MET A 12 -18.86 23.96 -28.29
C MET A 12 -17.67 23.01 -28.29
N VAL A 13 -16.63 23.30 -29.10
CA VAL A 13 -15.39 22.50 -29.14
C VAL A 13 -14.65 22.61 -27.80
N PHE A 14 -14.58 23.81 -27.23
CA PHE A 14 -13.95 24.04 -25.92
C PHE A 14 -14.71 23.36 -24.77
N LEU A 15 -16.03 23.45 -24.72
CA LEU A 15 -16.87 22.75 -23.75
C LEU A 15 -16.82 21.23 -23.91
N GLY A 16 -16.76 20.75 -25.16
CA GLY A 16 -16.57 19.33 -25.47
C GLY A 16 -15.21 18.80 -24.96
N SER A 17 -14.15 19.57 -25.15
CA SER A 17 -12.81 19.16 -24.69
C SER A 17 -12.68 19.10 -23.16
N ILE A 18 -13.35 20.01 -22.43
CA ILE A 18 -13.40 19.98 -20.96
C ILE A 18 -14.17 18.73 -20.47
N GLY A 19 -15.25 18.34 -21.13
CA GLY A 19 -16.04 17.15 -20.81
C GLY A 19 -15.24 15.85 -20.93
N PHE A 20 -14.38 15.73 -21.93
CA PHE A 20 -13.52 14.54 -22.13
C PHE A 20 -12.43 14.41 -21.07
N ILE A 21 -11.83 15.53 -20.63
CA ILE A 21 -10.77 15.52 -19.60
C ILE A 21 -11.36 15.14 -18.22
N SER A 22 -12.56 15.61 -17.91
CA SER A 22 -13.26 15.29 -16.64
C SER A 22 -13.70 13.82 -16.57
N CYS A 23 -14.21 13.27 -17.68
CA CYS A 23 -14.74 11.90 -17.73
C CYS A 23 -13.69 10.84 -17.31
N GLY A 24 -12.44 10.99 -17.73
CA GLY A 24 -11.39 10.03 -17.42
C GLY A 24 -10.98 10.01 -15.93
N ARG A 25 -11.05 11.13 -15.21
CA ARG A 25 -10.77 11.18 -13.76
C ARG A 25 -11.88 10.52 -12.97
N VAL A 26 -13.14 10.85 -13.26
CA VAL A 26 -14.31 10.24 -12.63
C VAL A 26 -14.31 8.71 -12.81
N GLN A 27 -13.92 8.25 -13.98
CA GLN A 27 -13.90 6.82 -14.31
C GLN A 27 -12.83 6.05 -13.51
N VAL A 28 -11.62 6.61 -13.36
CA VAL A 28 -10.57 6.00 -12.50
C VAL A 28 -11.01 5.96 -11.05
N GLY A 29 -11.54 7.08 -10.52
CA GLY A 29 -12.06 7.15 -9.15
C GLY A 29 -13.12 6.06 -8.89
N TRP A 30 -14.03 5.86 -9.84
CA TRP A 30 -15.04 4.80 -9.73
C TRP A 30 -14.41 3.40 -9.63
N PHE A 31 -13.41 3.08 -10.46
CA PHE A 31 -12.74 1.78 -10.39
C PHE A 31 -11.95 1.60 -9.10
N LEU A 32 -11.28 2.65 -8.59
CA LEU A 32 -10.59 2.61 -7.31
C LEU A 32 -11.58 2.36 -6.15
N ILE A 33 -12.69 3.12 -6.09
CA ILE A 33 -13.73 2.92 -5.08
C ILE A 33 -14.31 1.51 -5.14
N THR A 34 -14.62 1.03 -6.33
CA THR A 34 -15.19 -0.31 -6.54
C THR A 34 -14.17 -1.39 -6.15
N GLY A 35 -12.90 -1.21 -6.52
CA GLY A 35 -11.81 -2.10 -6.13
C GLY A 35 -11.64 -2.18 -4.62
N ASN A 36 -11.59 -1.03 -3.96
CA ASN A 36 -11.50 -0.94 -2.50
C ASN A 36 -12.70 -1.62 -1.82
N TRP A 37 -13.91 -1.40 -2.31
CA TRP A 37 -15.09 -2.07 -1.77
C TRP A 37 -15.00 -3.59 -1.89
N TYR A 38 -14.60 -4.11 -3.07
CA TYR A 38 -14.40 -5.55 -3.23
C TYR A 38 -13.28 -6.10 -2.35
N TYR A 39 -12.20 -5.34 -2.17
CA TYR A 39 -11.09 -5.72 -1.28
C TYR A 39 -11.59 -5.87 0.16
N LEU A 40 -12.37 -4.91 0.65
CA LEU A 40 -12.97 -4.92 1.99
C LEU A 40 -13.91 -6.10 2.23
N GLU A 41 -14.63 -6.51 1.19
CA GLU A 41 -15.52 -7.68 1.19
C GLU A 41 -14.74 -9.02 1.10
N GLY A 42 -13.41 -8.99 1.01
CA GLY A 42 -12.58 -10.18 0.80
C GLY A 42 -12.72 -10.76 -0.62
N ARG A 43 -13.30 -10.03 -1.56
CA ARG A 43 -13.53 -10.45 -2.95
C ARG A 43 -12.34 -10.03 -3.82
N TYR A 44 -11.16 -10.55 -3.48
CA TYR A 44 -9.88 -10.10 -4.01
C TYR A 44 -9.76 -10.17 -5.54
N GLN A 45 -10.28 -11.24 -6.18
CA GLN A 45 -10.27 -11.34 -7.65
C GLN A 45 -11.10 -10.23 -8.32
N LYS A 46 -12.22 -9.81 -7.69
CA LYS A 46 -13.01 -8.70 -8.23
C LYS A 46 -12.35 -7.36 -7.99
N ALA A 47 -11.67 -7.19 -6.85
CA ALA A 47 -10.85 -6.01 -6.58
C ALA A 47 -9.72 -5.89 -7.63
N GLN A 48 -9.01 -6.99 -7.90
CA GLN A 48 -7.97 -7.05 -8.93
C GLN A 48 -8.50 -6.61 -10.29
N MET A 49 -9.66 -7.15 -10.72
CA MET A 49 -10.26 -6.76 -11.99
C MET A 49 -10.61 -5.27 -12.07
N ALA A 50 -11.10 -4.69 -10.97
CA ALA A 50 -11.42 -3.27 -10.91
C ALA A 50 -10.15 -2.42 -11.01
N TYR A 51 -9.08 -2.76 -10.28
CA TYR A 51 -7.81 -2.04 -10.34
C TYR A 51 -7.12 -2.18 -11.69
N LEU A 52 -7.17 -3.33 -12.34
CA LEU A 52 -6.63 -3.49 -13.71
C LEU A 52 -7.35 -2.59 -14.72
N LYS A 53 -8.68 -2.42 -14.58
CA LYS A 53 -9.44 -1.44 -15.39
C LYS A 53 -9.05 0.00 -15.07
N ALA A 54 -8.75 0.32 -13.81
CA ALA A 54 -8.22 1.62 -13.44
C ALA A 54 -6.86 1.89 -14.10
N LEU A 55 -5.99 0.89 -14.15
CA LEU A 55 -4.65 0.99 -14.73
C LEU A 55 -4.68 1.28 -16.25
N GLU A 56 -5.67 0.74 -16.99
CA GLU A 56 -5.85 1.02 -18.42
C GLU A 56 -6.05 2.51 -18.72
N LEU A 57 -6.53 3.28 -17.74
CA LEU A 57 -6.77 4.71 -17.88
C LEU A 57 -5.53 5.57 -17.64
N LYS A 58 -4.40 4.99 -17.25
CA LYS A 58 -3.10 5.63 -17.04
C LYS A 58 -3.14 6.88 -16.16
N LYS A 59 -3.87 6.80 -15.06
CA LYS A 59 -3.99 7.86 -14.06
C LYS A 59 -3.90 7.24 -12.67
N TYR A 60 -3.22 7.93 -11.76
CA TYR A 60 -3.01 7.45 -10.40
C TYR A 60 -2.39 6.04 -10.35
N GLU A 61 -1.48 5.77 -11.33
CA GLU A 61 -0.91 4.44 -11.54
C GLU A 61 -0.23 3.93 -10.27
N GLU A 62 0.46 4.79 -9.54
CA GLU A 62 1.15 4.43 -8.29
C GLU A 62 0.15 3.95 -7.22
N TRP A 63 -1.00 4.61 -7.08
CA TRP A 63 -2.06 4.18 -6.18
C TRP A 63 -2.70 2.86 -6.63
N VAL A 64 -2.89 2.69 -7.94
CA VAL A 64 -3.42 1.44 -8.49
C VAL A 64 -2.44 0.29 -8.25
N HIS A 65 -1.15 0.50 -8.49
CA HIS A 65 -0.11 -0.50 -8.22
C HIS A 65 -0.04 -0.85 -6.72
N TYR A 66 -0.10 0.14 -5.84
CA TYR A 66 -0.16 -0.11 -4.40
C TYR A 66 -1.35 -1.01 -4.02
N ASN A 67 -2.55 -0.71 -4.54
CA ASN A 67 -3.74 -1.49 -4.25
C ASN A 67 -3.70 -2.89 -4.87
N LEU A 68 -3.13 -3.05 -6.07
CA LEU A 68 -2.86 -4.37 -6.65
C LEU A 68 -1.90 -5.17 -5.79
N GLY A 69 -0.83 -4.56 -5.30
CA GLY A 69 0.08 -5.18 -4.34
C GLY A 69 -0.63 -5.70 -3.10
N ASN A 70 -1.54 -4.90 -2.53
CA ASN A 70 -2.35 -5.31 -1.38
C ASN A 70 -3.26 -6.51 -1.71
N VAL A 71 -3.85 -6.52 -2.91
CA VAL A 71 -4.66 -7.66 -3.38
C VAL A 71 -3.83 -8.92 -3.53
N TYR A 72 -2.67 -8.84 -4.19
CA TYR A 72 -1.78 -9.99 -4.36
C TYR A 72 -1.28 -10.53 -3.01
N TYR A 73 -0.95 -9.63 -2.09
CA TYR A 73 -0.58 -10.03 -0.74
C TYR A 73 -1.72 -10.79 -0.03
N ALA A 74 -2.95 -10.29 -0.12
CA ALA A 74 -4.13 -10.96 0.46
C ALA A 74 -4.43 -12.32 -0.19
N LEU A 75 -4.06 -12.51 -1.47
CA LEU A 75 -4.14 -13.78 -2.17
C LEU A 75 -2.98 -14.74 -1.85
N GLY A 76 -1.98 -14.30 -1.08
CA GLY A 76 -0.77 -15.05 -0.79
C GLY A 76 0.28 -15.04 -1.90
N GLU A 77 0.08 -14.25 -2.94
CA GLU A 77 0.97 -14.09 -4.09
C GLU A 77 2.08 -13.08 -3.79
N ARG A 78 2.95 -13.42 -2.82
CA ARG A 78 3.95 -12.50 -2.23
C ARG A 78 4.85 -11.82 -3.25
N ARG A 79 5.33 -12.57 -4.24
CA ARG A 79 6.19 -12.04 -5.28
C ARG A 79 5.49 -10.99 -6.14
N ALA A 80 4.25 -11.27 -6.56
CA ALA A 80 3.46 -10.31 -7.32
C ALA A 80 3.16 -9.06 -6.50
N ALA A 81 2.89 -9.22 -5.19
CA ALA A 81 2.72 -8.09 -4.27
C ALA A 81 3.95 -7.17 -4.24
N LEU A 82 5.15 -7.73 -4.10
CA LEU A 82 6.40 -6.97 -4.11
C LEU A 82 6.60 -6.23 -5.44
N GLU A 83 6.38 -6.91 -6.57
CA GLU A 83 6.52 -6.32 -7.90
C GLU A 83 5.57 -5.11 -8.10
N GLU A 84 4.35 -5.19 -7.60
CA GLU A 84 3.39 -4.09 -7.68
C GLU A 84 3.73 -2.95 -6.70
N TRP A 85 4.13 -3.25 -5.48
CA TRP A 85 4.59 -2.23 -4.54
C TRP A 85 5.87 -1.53 -5.00
N ASP A 86 6.78 -2.24 -5.69
CA ASP A 86 7.98 -1.62 -6.29
C ASP A 86 7.62 -0.57 -7.35
N ARG A 87 6.57 -0.83 -8.16
CA ARG A 87 6.06 0.15 -9.13
C ARG A 87 5.45 1.39 -8.45
N ALA A 88 4.87 1.22 -7.26
CA ALA A 88 4.30 2.31 -6.49
C ALA A 88 5.34 3.10 -5.66
N GLN A 89 6.54 2.55 -5.45
CA GLN A 89 7.55 3.12 -4.53
C GLN A 89 8.07 4.49 -4.99
N GLY A 90 8.04 4.80 -6.28
CA GLY A 90 8.48 6.06 -6.87
C GLY A 90 7.49 7.22 -6.73
N ALA A 91 6.34 7.03 -6.08
CA ALA A 91 5.32 8.06 -5.95
C ALA A 91 5.84 9.33 -5.28
N GLU A 92 5.34 10.49 -5.70
CA GLU A 92 5.64 11.78 -5.04
C GLU A 92 4.96 11.88 -3.67
N ASP A 93 3.80 11.24 -3.50
CA ASP A 93 3.05 11.20 -2.25
C ASP A 93 3.82 10.44 -1.15
N SER A 94 4.23 11.16 -0.11
CA SER A 94 5.00 10.61 1.01
C SER A 94 4.20 9.58 1.81
N ARG A 95 2.88 9.72 1.89
CA ARG A 95 1.99 8.78 2.57
C ARG A 95 1.92 7.46 1.80
N LEU A 96 1.82 7.52 0.47
CA LEU A 96 1.84 6.32 -0.36
C LEU A 96 3.18 5.59 -0.24
N ARG A 97 4.30 6.32 -0.30
CA ARG A 97 5.64 5.74 -0.08
C ARG A 97 5.77 5.09 1.31
N PHE A 98 5.27 5.75 2.35
CA PHE A 98 5.23 5.19 3.69
C PHE A 98 4.47 3.85 3.70
N ASN A 99 3.27 3.80 3.13
CA ASN A 99 2.45 2.59 3.08
C ASN A 99 3.14 1.46 2.32
N VAL A 100 3.79 1.76 1.21
CA VAL A 100 4.58 0.78 0.43
C VAL A 100 5.72 0.20 1.26
N LEU A 101 6.55 1.06 1.86
CA LEU A 101 7.69 0.63 2.68
C LEU A 101 7.22 -0.19 3.89
N PHE A 102 6.15 0.25 4.52
CA PHE A 102 5.56 -0.43 5.66
C PHE A 102 5.06 -1.84 5.29
N ASN A 103 4.31 -1.98 4.18
CA ASN A 103 3.79 -3.27 3.72
C ASN A 103 4.92 -4.22 3.30
N LYS A 104 5.94 -3.73 2.61
CA LYS A 104 7.15 -4.51 2.27
C LYS A 104 7.88 -4.94 3.54
N GLY A 105 7.96 -4.08 4.56
CA GLY A 105 8.54 -4.39 5.86
C GLY A 105 7.78 -5.50 6.58
N VAL A 106 6.44 -5.46 6.59
CA VAL A 106 5.59 -6.51 7.16
C VAL A 106 5.83 -7.84 6.47
N LEU A 107 5.86 -7.84 5.13
CA LEU A 107 6.13 -9.05 4.36
C LEU A 107 7.53 -9.62 4.65
N ALA A 108 8.54 -8.76 4.78
CA ALA A 108 9.89 -9.19 5.15
C ALA A 108 9.92 -9.86 6.54
N LEU A 109 9.15 -9.35 7.52
CA LEU A 109 9.02 -9.99 8.83
C LEU A 109 8.33 -11.35 8.75
N GLU A 110 7.30 -11.49 7.91
CA GLU A 110 6.62 -12.79 7.69
C GLU A 110 7.53 -13.82 7.03
N GLU A 111 8.49 -13.36 6.23
CA GLU A 111 9.51 -14.20 5.57
C GLU A 111 10.77 -14.40 6.44
N GLU A 112 10.70 -13.96 7.70
CA GLU A 112 11.82 -14.01 8.65
C GLU A 112 13.09 -13.26 8.18
N ASN A 113 12.93 -12.36 7.21
CA ASN A 113 14.00 -11.49 6.74
C ASN A 113 14.11 -10.23 7.63
N TRP A 114 14.53 -10.45 8.89
CA TRP A 114 14.51 -9.43 9.94
C TRP A 114 15.33 -8.18 9.56
N LYS A 115 16.47 -8.34 8.92
CA LYS A 115 17.33 -7.22 8.53
C LYS A 115 16.71 -6.35 7.44
N GLU A 116 16.04 -6.94 6.46
CA GLU A 116 15.33 -6.18 5.44
C GLU A 116 14.08 -5.50 6.05
N GLY A 117 13.35 -6.20 6.93
CA GLY A 117 12.25 -5.61 7.68
C GLY A 117 12.68 -4.39 8.49
N GLU A 118 13.77 -4.50 9.27
CA GLU A 118 14.35 -3.39 10.04
C GLU A 118 14.64 -2.18 9.14
N LYS A 119 15.35 -2.39 8.03
CA LYS A 119 15.69 -1.34 7.06
C LYS A 119 14.44 -0.65 6.50
N LEU A 120 13.43 -1.42 6.09
CA LEU A 120 12.20 -0.89 5.53
C LEU A 120 11.38 -0.06 6.54
N PHE A 121 11.33 -0.49 7.82
CA PHE A 121 10.65 0.30 8.85
C PHE A 121 11.43 1.56 9.24
N ILE A 122 12.76 1.56 9.19
CA ILE A 122 13.56 2.78 9.34
C ILE A 122 13.19 3.77 8.23
N GLN A 123 13.19 3.35 6.98
CA GLN A 123 12.80 4.21 5.85
C GLN A 123 11.35 4.70 5.95
N ALA A 124 10.42 3.85 6.40
CA ALA A 124 9.06 4.27 6.65
C ALA A 124 8.97 5.35 7.73
N LEU A 125 9.74 5.22 8.82
CA LEU A 125 9.79 6.20 9.90
C LEU A 125 10.47 7.52 9.52
N GLU A 126 11.32 7.54 8.49
CA GLU A 126 11.82 8.78 7.90
C GLU A 126 10.70 9.59 7.23
N LEU A 127 9.66 8.93 6.71
CA LEU A 127 8.50 9.56 6.09
C LEU A 127 7.41 9.91 7.11
N ASP A 128 7.18 9.06 8.11
CA ASP A 128 6.25 9.30 9.22
C ASP A 128 6.89 8.89 10.57
N PRO A 129 7.64 9.80 11.22
CA PRO A 129 8.26 9.53 12.52
C PRO A 129 7.26 9.26 13.65
N THR A 130 5.97 9.55 13.44
CA THR A 130 4.93 9.39 14.45
C THR A 130 4.27 8.01 14.43
N SER A 131 4.49 7.23 13.37
CA SER A 131 3.88 5.92 13.21
C SER A 131 4.23 4.95 14.32
N TYR A 132 3.27 4.70 15.21
CA TYR A 132 3.42 3.73 16.29
C TYR A 132 3.64 2.30 15.78
N SER A 133 2.89 1.91 14.74
CA SER A 133 2.99 0.56 14.16
C SER A 133 4.37 0.30 13.54
N ALA A 134 4.94 1.29 12.83
CA ALA A 134 6.28 1.15 12.27
C ALA A 134 7.36 1.03 13.37
N LYS A 135 7.21 1.78 14.48
CA LYS A 135 8.12 1.67 15.64
C LYS A 135 8.06 0.29 16.28
N VAL A 136 6.86 -0.24 16.49
CA VAL A 136 6.68 -1.58 17.08
C VAL A 136 7.27 -2.66 16.19
N ASN A 137 7.03 -2.58 14.88
CA ASN A 137 7.58 -3.55 13.93
C ASN A 137 9.11 -3.45 13.81
N LEU A 138 9.65 -2.24 13.88
CA LEU A 138 11.10 -2.02 13.95
C LEU A 138 11.69 -2.66 15.20
N GLU A 139 11.12 -2.41 16.38
CA GLU A 139 11.57 -3.01 17.62
C GLU A 139 11.52 -4.54 17.56
N TYR A 140 10.45 -5.10 17.01
CA TYR A 140 10.33 -6.52 16.81
C TYR A 140 11.43 -7.09 15.91
N ALA A 141 11.71 -6.46 14.75
CA ALA A 141 12.79 -6.87 13.86
C ALA A 141 14.16 -6.84 14.58
N THR A 142 14.47 -5.74 15.27
CA THR A 142 15.72 -5.56 16.02
C THR A 142 15.90 -6.63 17.10
N ARG A 143 14.84 -6.96 17.85
CA ARG A 143 14.89 -8.04 18.85
C ARG A 143 15.14 -9.41 18.23
N LYS A 144 14.58 -9.70 17.05
CA LYS A 144 14.81 -10.96 16.32
C LYS A 144 16.24 -11.07 15.84
N ILE A 145 16.81 -9.98 15.31
CA ILE A 145 18.21 -9.91 14.89
C ILE A 145 19.14 -10.20 16.09
N ALA A 146 18.96 -9.49 17.20
CA ALA A 146 19.75 -9.67 18.42
C ALA A 146 19.66 -11.10 18.96
N SER A 147 18.46 -11.70 18.92
CA SER A 147 18.25 -13.09 19.35
C SER A 147 18.99 -14.08 18.45
N ALA A 148 18.97 -13.88 17.13
CA ALA A 148 19.68 -14.72 16.16
C ALA A 148 21.21 -14.62 16.34
N GLU A 149 21.75 -13.42 16.56
CA GLU A 149 23.16 -13.20 16.82
C GLU A 149 23.63 -13.86 18.14
N THR A 150 22.81 -13.74 19.20
CA THR A 150 23.08 -14.38 20.48
C THR A 150 23.07 -15.91 20.38
N GLN A 151 22.16 -16.47 19.57
CA GLN A 151 22.11 -17.91 19.29
C GLN A 151 23.31 -18.36 18.46
N GLY A 152 23.69 -17.59 17.44
CA GLY A 152 24.89 -17.86 16.64
C GLY A 152 26.17 -17.83 17.47
N ALA A 153 26.29 -16.89 18.39
CA ALA A 153 27.42 -16.82 19.35
C ALA A 153 27.41 -17.98 20.37
N LYS A 154 26.21 -18.45 20.78
CA LYS A 154 26.06 -19.59 21.70
C LYS A 154 26.27 -20.95 21.02
N LEU A 155 26.04 -21.08 19.72
CA LEU A 155 26.37 -22.31 18.96
C LEU A 155 27.90 -22.52 18.81
N GLN A 156 28.68 -21.49 19.03
CA GLN A 156 30.15 -21.64 19.24
C GLN A 156 30.52 -22.00 20.69
N GLY A 157 29.58 -22.10 21.63
CA GLY A 157 29.81 -22.47 23.03
C GLY A 157 28.52 -22.58 23.83
N SER A 158 27.59 -23.55 23.50
CA SER A 158 26.38 -23.98 24.26
C SER A 158 25.63 -22.96 25.13
N PRO A 159 24.30 -22.98 25.33
CA PRO A 159 23.25 -23.98 25.22
C PRO A 159 21.91 -23.51 24.58
N LYS A 160 20.99 -24.43 24.43
CA LYS A 160 19.62 -24.52 23.89
C LYS A 160 18.83 -23.23 23.56
N PRO A 161 18.05 -23.26 22.43
CA PRO A 161 17.20 -22.17 21.98
C PRO A 161 16.02 -21.96 22.94
N GLN A 162 15.83 -20.74 23.40
CA GLN A 162 14.66 -20.32 24.14
C GLN A 162 13.53 -20.02 23.14
N LYS A 163 12.39 -20.71 23.28
CA LYS A 163 11.15 -20.44 22.51
C LYS A 163 10.80 -18.96 22.59
N LEU A 164 10.26 -18.43 21.51
CA LEU A 164 9.67 -17.09 21.48
C LEU A 164 8.73 -16.96 22.67
N ASP A 165 8.85 -15.84 23.39
CA ASP A 165 7.94 -15.43 24.41
C ASP A 165 6.52 -15.36 23.81
N GLU A 166 5.54 -15.96 24.50
CA GLU A 166 4.12 -15.93 24.11
C GLU A 166 3.62 -14.48 23.88
N GLU A 167 4.27 -13.51 24.50
CA GLU A 167 4.00 -12.09 24.36
C GLU A 167 4.35 -11.57 22.96
N GLY A 168 5.46 -12.02 22.37
CA GLY A 168 5.86 -11.68 21.00
C GLY A 168 4.88 -12.23 19.95
N GLU A 169 4.38 -13.46 20.14
CA GLU A 169 3.37 -14.05 19.26
C GLU A 169 2.00 -13.34 19.40
N ARG A 170 1.61 -12.96 20.62
CA ARG A 170 0.40 -12.14 20.86
C ARG A 170 0.51 -10.77 20.25
N LEU A 171 1.69 -10.14 20.33
CA LEU A 171 1.95 -8.82 19.73
C LEU A 171 1.88 -8.88 18.20
N LEU A 172 2.47 -9.90 17.57
CA LEU A 172 2.35 -10.12 16.13
C LEU A 172 0.91 -10.35 15.70
N HIS A 173 0.16 -11.18 16.43
CA HIS A 173 -1.25 -11.40 16.15
C HIS A 173 -2.08 -10.11 16.29
N TYR A 174 -1.84 -9.31 17.31
CA TYR A 174 -2.47 -8.02 17.52
C TYR A 174 -2.12 -7.03 16.40
N ILE A 175 -0.86 -6.97 15.98
CA ILE A 175 -0.39 -6.13 14.88
C ILE A 175 -1.09 -6.53 13.58
N ARG A 176 -1.09 -7.80 13.21
CA ARG A 176 -1.80 -8.33 12.03
C ARG A 176 -3.28 -7.96 12.04
N GLN A 177 -3.95 -8.10 13.17
CA GLN A 177 -5.37 -7.78 13.31
C GLN A 177 -5.65 -6.26 13.21
N LYS A 178 -4.79 -5.42 13.79
CA LYS A 178 -4.95 -3.97 13.72
C LYS A 178 -4.61 -3.41 12.33
N GLU A 179 -3.65 -3.99 11.67
CA GLU A 179 -3.17 -3.51 10.38
C GLU A 179 -4.08 -3.89 9.23
N SER A 180 -4.72 -5.05 9.25
CA SER A 180 -5.80 -5.34 8.31
C SER A 180 -6.91 -4.29 8.37
N LYS A 181 -7.22 -3.77 9.57
CA LYS A 181 -8.20 -2.68 9.76
C LYS A 181 -7.65 -1.29 9.37
N ARG A 182 -6.34 -1.06 9.51
CA ARG A 182 -5.69 0.21 9.18
C ARG A 182 -5.51 0.39 7.67
N TRP A 183 -5.20 -0.69 6.94
CA TRP A 183 -5.17 -0.67 5.48
C TRP A 183 -6.53 -0.24 4.92
N ILE A 184 -7.61 -0.73 5.52
CA ILE A 184 -8.98 -0.32 5.24
C ILE A 184 -9.18 1.19 5.50
N ALA A 185 -8.66 1.74 6.59
CA ALA A 185 -8.84 3.14 6.96
C ALA A 185 -8.00 4.09 6.11
N SER A 186 -6.74 3.73 5.75
CA SER A 186 -5.90 4.55 4.88
C SER A 186 -6.43 4.60 3.45
N ASP A 187 -6.96 3.50 2.94
CA ASP A 187 -7.62 3.44 1.64
C ASP A 187 -8.89 4.29 1.60
N ARG A 188 -9.65 4.32 2.71
CA ARG A 188 -10.85 5.17 2.80
C ARG A 188 -10.49 6.66 2.78
N LEU A 189 -9.45 7.09 3.50
CA LEU A 189 -8.99 8.47 3.51
C LEU A 189 -8.43 8.90 2.14
N ALA A 190 -7.70 8.04 1.45
CA ALA A 190 -7.21 8.31 0.10
C ALA A 190 -8.35 8.48 -0.91
N VAL A 191 -9.42 7.68 -0.78
CA VAL A 191 -10.62 7.79 -1.63
C VAL A 191 -11.40 9.06 -1.30
N GLU A 192 -11.54 9.44 -0.02
CA GLU A 192 -12.20 10.68 0.40
C GLU A 192 -11.44 11.92 -0.07
N GLU A 193 -10.11 11.90 -0.04
CA GLU A 193 -9.27 12.99 -0.53
C GLU A 193 -9.32 13.11 -2.06
N LEU A 194 -9.28 11.98 -2.79
CA LEU A 194 -9.51 11.94 -4.23
C LEU A 194 -10.95 12.37 -4.61
N ALA A 195 -11.93 12.15 -3.73
CA ALA A 195 -13.32 12.58 -3.93
C ALA A 195 -13.54 14.05 -3.54
N GLY A 196 -12.72 14.63 -2.67
CA GLY A 196 -12.78 16.03 -2.25
C GLY A 196 -12.22 17.02 -3.27
N ASP A 197 -11.45 16.55 -4.25
CA ASP A 197 -10.89 17.32 -5.36
C ASP A 197 -11.86 17.43 -6.58
N TRP A 198 -13.14 17.04 -6.42
CA TRP A 198 -14.23 17.15 -7.40
C TRP A 198 -15.16 18.31 -7.04
#